data_e614265f4197d93b2f60119c0eec67c2
#
_entry.id   e614265f4197d93b2f60119c0eec67c2
#
_cell.length_a   1.000
_cell.length_b   1.000
_cell.length_c   1.000
_cell.angle_alpha   90.00
_cell.angle_beta   90.00
_cell.angle_gamma   90.00
#
_symmetry.space_group_name_H-M   'P 1'
#
loop_
_entity.id
_entity.type
_entity.pdbx_description
1 polymer ?
#
loop_
_entity_poly.entity_id
_entity_poly.type
_entity_poly.pdbx_seq_one_letter_code
_entity_poly.pdbx_strand_id
1 'polypeptide(L)'
;MKTLEDIRNDLDFIKKYEVVVFGSFAEKKADKRSDIDIAVITRERSRKKCMDIWSELMGKAPDIYDIKIFELLPLPLKVSVIRKFEMVFGNRLDISEYFYYYRKVWNDTKHRIEENRFKSMKEKMTALKRRHHGSI
;
A
#
# COMPACT_ATOMS: atom_id res chain seq x y z
N MET A 1 -19.03 13.90 -9.93
CA MET A 1 -17.77 13.22 -9.55
C MET A 1 -16.90 14.19 -8.77
N LYS A 2 -16.27 13.72 -7.71
CA LYS A 2 -15.43 14.58 -6.89
C LYS A 2 -14.08 14.87 -7.57
N THR A 3 -13.62 16.10 -7.46
CA THR A 3 -12.29 16.52 -7.93
C THR A 3 -11.30 16.43 -6.76
N LEU A 4 -10.00 16.55 -7.04
CA LEU A 4 -8.98 16.64 -5.98
C LEU A 4 -9.24 17.80 -5.03
N GLU A 5 -9.72 18.91 -5.54
CA GLU A 5 -10.07 20.07 -4.72
C GLU A 5 -11.22 19.76 -3.77
N ASP A 6 -12.25 19.06 -4.25
CA ASP A 6 -13.35 18.60 -3.41
C ASP A 6 -12.85 17.68 -2.29
N ILE A 7 -11.93 16.77 -2.62
CA ILE A 7 -11.33 15.86 -1.65
C ILE A 7 -10.54 16.62 -0.60
N ARG A 8 -9.76 17.62 -1.00
CA ARG A 8 -9.01 18.48 -0.06
C ARG A 8 -9.93 19.21 0.89
N ASN A 9 -11.05 19.72 0.38
CA ASN A 9 -12.04 20.40 1.21
C ASN A 9 -12.71 19.44 2.20
N ASP A 10 -13.11 18.27 1.74
CA ASP A 10 -13.76 17.27 2.58
C ASP A 10 -12.82 16.71 3.65
N LEU A 11 -11.52 16.62 3.36
CA LEU A 11 -10.51 16.04 4.24
C LEU A 11 -9.60 17.09 4.91
N ASP A 12 -10.02 18.34 4.97
CA ASP A 12 -9.24 19.42 5.58
C ASP A 12 -8.81 19.09 7.02
N PHE A 13 -9.62 18.32 7.74
CA PHE A 13 -9.32 17.93 9.13
C PHE A 13 -8.09 17.03 9.28
N ILE A 14 -7.56 16.45 8.20
CA ILE A 14 -6.35 15.61 8.22
C ILE A 14 -5.17 16.24 7.48
N LYS A 15 -5.23 17.51 7.16
CA LYS A 15 -4.18 18.23 6.41
C LYS A 15 -2.83 18.30 7.11
N LYS A 16 -2.76 17.97 8.40
CA LYS A 16 -1.50 17.87 9.14
C LYS A 16 -0.66 16.64 8.73
N TYR A 17 -1.28 15.66 8.10
CA TYR A 17 -0.59 14.48 7.58
C TYR A 17 -0.33 14.63 6.08
N GLU A 18 0.60 13.84 5.59
CA GLU A 18 0.71 13.61 4.16
C GLU A 18 -0.42 12.67 3.75
N VAL A 19 -1.15 13.00 2.70
CA VAL A 19 -2.35 12.26 2.28
C VAL A 19 -2.32 12.08 0.78
N VAL A 20 -2.57 10.86 0.33
CA VAL A 20 -2.68 10.54 -1.10
C VAL A 20 -3.97 9.79 -1.37
N VAL A 21 -4.51 9.96 -2.56
CA VAL A 21 -5.63 9.17 -3.08
C VAL A 21 -5.06 8.12 -4.03
N PHE A 22 -5.60 6.91 -3.96
CA PHE A 22 -5.14 5.79 -4.79
C PHE A 22 -6.34 4.97 -5.27
N GLY A 23 -6.09 3.79 -5.82
CA GLY A 23 -7.14 2.91 -6.28
C GLY A 23 -7.85 3.45 -7.53
N SER A 24 -9.14 3.17 -7.65
CA SER A 24 -9.90 3.48 -8.85
C SER A 24 -9.94 4.98 -9.18
N PHE A 25 -9.95 5.86 -8.18
CA PHE A 25 -9.92 7.30 -8.41
C PHE A 25 -8.61 7.73 -9.09
N ALA A 26 -7.46 7.29 -8.56
CA ALA A 26 -6.15 7.61 -9.12
C ALA A 26 -5.95 7.00 -10.51
N GLU A 27 -6.55 5.85 -10.77
CA GLU A 27 -6.52 5.17 -12.06
C GLU A 27 -7.56 5.73 -13.05
N LYS A 28 -8.36 6.70 -12.63
CA LYS A 28 -9.45 7.30 -13.41
C LYS A 28 -10.52 6.29 -13.84
N LYS A 29 -10.73 5.26 -13.03
CA LYS A 29 -11.73 4.21 -13.24
C LYS A 29 -12.91 4.30 -12.28
N ALA A 30 -12.89 5.29 -11.37
CA ALA A 30 -13.94 5.47 -10.38
C ALA A 30 -15.25 5.91 -11.04
N ASP A 31 -16.36 5.31 -10.62
CA ASP A 31 -17.70 5.78 -10.96
C ASP A 31 -18.33 6.46 -9.75
N LYS A 32 -19.61 6.87 -9.87
CA LYS A 32 -20.33 7.57 -8.81
C LYS A 32 -20.59 6.71 -7.56
N ARG A 33 -20.41 5.40 -7.65
CA ARG A 33 -20.68 4.44 -6.57
C ARG A 33 -19.40 3.94 -5.91
N SER A 34 -18.25 4.20 -6.52
CA SER A 34 -16.96 3.76 -5.98
C SER A 34 -16.57 4.60 -4.78
N ASP A 35 -16.13 3.92 -3.71
CA ASP A 35 -15.48 4.60 -2.59
C ASP A 35 -14.15 5.20 -3.06
N ILE A 36 -13.76 6.28 -2.41
CA ILE A 36 -12.49 6.93 -2.70
C ILE A 36 -11.46 6.44 -1.70
N ASP A 37 -10.45 5.74 -2.19
CA ASP A 37 -9.39 5.15 -1.36
C ASP A 37 -8.37 6.22 -0.98
N ILE A 38 -8.22 6.45 0.31
CA ILE A 38 -7.31 7.45 0.89
C ILE A 38 -6.27 6.74 1.72
N ALA A 39 -5.00 7.07 1.50
CA ALA A 39 -3.90 6.61 2.34
C ALA A 39 -3.33 7.82 3.09
N VAL A 40 -3.35 7.73 4.41
CA VAL A 40 -2.76 8.74 5.29
C VAL A 40 -1.37 8.26 5.68
N ILE A 41 -0.37 9.08 5.40
CA ILE A 41 1.04 8.78 5.68
C ILE A 41 1.40 9.47 6.98
N THR A 42 1.45 8.69 8.05
CA THR A 42 1.69 9.21 9.40
C THR A 42 3.17 9.28 9.75
N ARG A 43 3.98 8.46 9.09
CA ARG A 43 5.40 8.22 9.40
C ARG A 43 5.62 7.70 10.83
N GLU A 44 4.54 7.20 11.44
CA GLU A 44 4.58 6.62 12.78
C GLU A 44 4.99 5.13 12.69
N ARG A 45 5.95 4.75 13.51
CA ARG A 45 6.45 3.36 13.55
C ARG A 45 5.65 2.46 14.49
N SER A 46 4.99 3.04 15.49
CA SER A 46 4.18 2.30 16.43
C SER A 46 2.86 1.88 15.80
N ARG A 47 2.64 0.57 15.71
CA ARG A 47 1.39 0.02 15.20
C ARG A 47 0.19 0.50 16.03
N LYS A 48 0.34 0.54 17.34
CA LYS A 48 -0.73 0.99 18.25
C LYS A 48 -1.10 2.44 17.99
N LYS A 49 -0.11 3.31 17.84
CA LYS A 49 -0.36 4.72 17.55
C LYS A 49 -1.04 4.90 16.19
N CYS A 50 -0.62 4.13 15.18
CA CYS A 50 -1.28 4.13 13.88
C CYS A 50 -2.74 3.69 13.98
N MET A 51 -3.03 2.67 14.77
CA MET A 51 -4.40 2.19 14.98
C MET A 51 -5.26 3.24 15.68
N ASP A 52 -4.70 3.94 16.66
CA ASP A 52 -5.39 5.04 17.37
C ASP A 52 -5.72 6.19 16.41
N ILE A 53 -4.77 6.57 15.56
CA ILE A 53 -4.97 7.59 14.53
C ILE A 53 -6.08 7.15 13.56
N TRP A 54 -6.02 5.91 13.09
CA TRP A 54 -7.03 5.38 12.17
C TRP A 54 -8.43 5.45 12.77
N SER A 55 -8.60 5.01 14.01
CA SER A 55 -9.90 5.04 14.71
C SER A 55 -10.46 6.45 14.82
N GLU A 56 -9.60 7.42 15.14
CA GLU A 56 -9.99 8.83 15.22
C GLU A 56 -10.44 9.36 13.86
N LEU A 57 -9.68 9.09 12.82
CA LEU A 57 -9.98 9.59 11.47
C LEU A 57 -11.24 8.96 10.89
N MET A 58 -11.44 7.67 11.11
CA MET A 58 -12.63 6.96 10.63
C MET A 58 -13.93 7.54 11.22
N GLY A 59 -13.88 8.00 12.45
CA GLY A 59 -15.03 8.62 13.11
C GLY A 59 -15.42 9.99 12.55
N LYS A 60 -14.52 10.66 11.83
CA LYS A 60 -14.72 12.02 11.31
C LYS A 60 -14.91 12.08 9.80
N ALA A 61 -14.48 11.06 9.07
CA ALA A 61 -14.51 11.08 7.61
C ALA A 61 -15.91 10.82 7.06
N PRO A 62 -16.30 11.51 5.97
CA PRO A 62 -17.52 11.16 5.24
C PRO A 62 -17.45 9.72 4.71
N ASP A 63 -18.62 9.07 4.62
CA ASP A 63 -18.74 7.66 4.25
C ASP A 63 -18.15 7.29 2.88
N ILE A 64 -18.08 8.24 1.97
CA ILE A 64 -17.54 8.02 0.63
C ILE A 64 -16.02 7.75 0.65
N TYR A 65 -15.34 8.12 1.73
CA TYR A 65 -13.89 7.95 1.85
C TYR A 65 -13.55 6.69 2.63
N ASP A 66 -12.76 5.82 2.02
CA ASP A 66 -12.18 4.66 2.68
C ASP A 66 -10.76 5.05 3.14
N ILE A 67 -10.64 5.40 4.41
CA ILE A 67 -9.38 5.90 4.98
C ILE A 67 -8.56 4.75 5.53
N LYS A 68 -7.33 4.67 5.05
CA LYS A 68 -6.33 3.69 5.50
C LYS A 68 -5.08 4.42 5.96
N ILE A 69 -4.40 3.85 6.94
CA ILE A 69 -3.09 4.34 7.37
C ILE A 69 -2.04 3.59 6.54
N PHE A 70 -1.21 4.31 5.81
CA PHE A 70 -0.22 3.72 4.91
C PHE A 70 0.68 2.73 5.64
N GLU A 71 1.17 3.08 6.83
CA GLU A 71 2.07 2.25 7.63
C GLU A 71 1.43 0.93 8.09
N LEU A 72 0.10 0.87 8.16
CA LEU A 72 -0.63 -0.35 8.54
C LEU A 72 -0.90 -1.29 7.37
N LEU A 73 -0.69 -0.84 6.15
CA LEU A 73 -0.94 -1.67 4.97
C LEU A 73 0.13 -2.76 4.84
N PRO A 74 -0.25 -3.99 4.43
CA PRO A 74 0.74 -4.98 4.01
C PRO A 74 1.60 -4.45 2.86
N LEU A 75 2.81 -4.95 2.76
CA LEU A 75 3.76 -4.47 1.74
C LEU A 75 3.21 -4.49 0.30
N PRO A 76 2.50 -5.55 -0.15
CA PRO A 76 1.92 -5.53 -1.50
C PRO A 76 0.93 -4.38 -1.72
N LEU A 77 0.14 -4.03 -0.71
CA LEU A 77 -0.80 -2.91 -0.80
C LEU A 77 -0.10 -1.56 -0.75
N LYS A 78 0.97 -1.43 0.06
CA LYS A 78 1.83 -0.24 0.02
C LYS A 78 2.35 -0.01 -1.40
N VAL A 79 2.82 -1.05 -2.05
CA VAL A 79 3.34 -0.97 -3.42
C VAL A 79 2.25 -0.56 -4.41
N SER A 80 1.02 -1.05 -4.23
CA SER A 80 -0.11 -0.63 -5.06
C SER A 80 -0.37 0.87 -4.95
N VAL A 81 -0.30 1.42 -3.74
CA VAL A 81 -0.43 2.87 -3.51
C VAL A 81 0.70 3.63 -4.22
N ILE A 82 1.93 3.16 -4.04
CA ILE A 82 3.13 3.80 -4.62
C ILE A 82 3.09 3.85 -6.13
N ARG A 83 2.59 2.81 -6.77
CA ARG A 83 2.56 2.69 -8.24
C ARG A 83 1.65 3.73 -8.90
N LYS A 84 0.55 4.05 -8.26
CA LYS A 84 -0.42 4.99 -8.83
C LYS A 84 -1.14 5.73 -7.71
N PHE A 85 -0.81 6.97 -7.51
CA PHE A 85 -1.44 7.84 -6.52
C PHE A 85 -1.50 9.27 -7.02
N GLU A 86 -2.40 10.04 -6.41
CA GLU A 86 -2.43 11.49 -6.55
C GLU A 86 -2.34 12.11 -5.17
N MET A 87 -1.56 13.17 -5.07
CA MET A 87 -1.32 13.84 -3.80
C MET A 87 -2.52 14.71 -3.41
N VAL A 88 -3.00 14.54 -2.17
CA VAL A 88 -4.03 15.38 -1.59
C VAL A 88 -3.38 16.47 -0.72
N PHE A 89 -2.57 16.06 0.25
CA PHE A 89 -1.82 16.96 1.13
C PHE A 89 -0.36 16.48 1.25
N GLY A 90 0.54 17.43 1.33
CA GLY A 90 1.94 17.17 1.59
C GLY A 90 2.85 17.71 0.50
N ASN A 91 4.12 17.33 0.59
CA ASN A 91 5.14 17.67 -0.38
C ASN A 91 5.44 16.45 -1.24
N ARG A 92 5.31 16.59 -2.55
CA ARG A 92 5.48 15.47 -3.49
C ARG A 92 6.87 14.84 -3.41
N LEU A 93 7.92 15.64 -3.24
CA LEU A 93 9.28 15.13 -3.14
C LEU A 93 9.46 14.30 -1.88
N ASP A 94 8.99 14.79 -0.74
CA ASP A 94 9.09 14.07 0.54
C ASP A 94 8.32 12.75 0.49
N ILE A 95 7.13 12.75 -0.08
CA ILE A 95 6.32 11.54 -0.26
C ILE A 95 7.04 10.55 -1.18
N SER A 96 7.61 11.04 -2.28
CA SER A 96 8.31 10.20 -3.25
C SER A 96 9.56 9.55 -2.65
N GLU A 97 10.30 10.27 -1.81
CA GLU A 97 11.46 9.73 -1.11
C GLU A 97 11.06 8.64 -0.12
N TYR A 98 9.99 8.86 0.64
CA TYR A 98 9.46 7.88 1.58
C TYR A 98 8.98 6.62 0.84
N PHE A 99 8.27 6.79 -0.26
CA PHE A 99 7.77 5.69 -1.09
C PHE A 99 8.91 4.91 -1.76
N TYR A 100 9.98 5.59 -2.13
CA TYR A 100 11.15 4.95 -2.73
C TYR A 100 11.73 3.87 -1.82
N TYR A 101 11.80 4.13 -0.52
CA TYR A 101 12.25 3.15 0.47
C TYR A 101 11.43 1.85 0.39
N TYR A 102 10.10 1.96 0.36
CA TYR A 102 9.23 0.78 0.31
C TYR A 102 9.31 0.06 -1.03
N ARG A 103 9.46 0.80 -2.12
CA ARG A 103 9.67 0.20 -3.44
C ARG A 103 10.94 -0.64 -3.46
N LYS A 104 12.00 -0.15 -2.87
CA LYS A 104 13.28 -0.86 -2.75
C LYS A 104 13.12 -2.12 -1.90
N VAL A 105 12.45 -2.02 -0.76
CA VAL A 105 12.16 -3.17 0.11
C VAL A 105 11.35 -4.22 -0.65
N TRP A 106 10.35 -3.81 -1.41
CA TRP A 106 9.54 -4.72 -2.22
C TRP A 106 10.36 -5.45 -3.27
N ASN A 107 11.20 -4.73 -4.00
CA ASN A 107 12.06 -5.34 -5.03
C ASN A 107 12.99 -6.37 -4.41
N ASP A 108 13.61 -6.08 -3.28
CA ASP A 108 14.47 -7.02 -2.55
C ASP A 108 13.69 -8.24 -2.07
N THR A 109 12.51 -8.03 -1.52
CA THR A 109 11.62 -9.10 -1.03
C THR A 109 11.15 -10.00 -2.17
N LYS A 110 10.72 -9.42 -3.28
CA LYS A 110 10.28 -10.14 -4.47
C LYS A 110 11.41 -11.02 -5.02
N HIS A 111 12.62 -10.49 -5.08
CA HIS A 111 13.80 -11.21 -5.54
C HIS A 111 14.09 -12.43 -4.64
N ARG A 112 14.04 -12.27 -3.32
CA ARG A 112 14.21 -13.36 -2.37
C ARG A 112 13.15 -14.45 -2.54
N ILE A 113 11.89 -14.06 -2.73
CA ILE A 113 10.79 -15.02 -2.93
C ILE A 113 11.04 -15.83 -4.20
N GLU A 114 11.46 -15.23 -5.27
CA GLU A 114 11.77 -15.90 -6.54
C GLU A 114 12.96 -16.85 -6.38
N GLU A 115 14.02 -16.44 -5.71
CA GLU A 115 15.18 -17.30 -5.40
C GLU A 115 14.78 -18.51 -4.56
N ASN A 116 14.01 -18.29 -3.50
CA ASN A 116 13.56 -19.37 -2.61
C ASN A 116 12.64 -20.34 -3.35
N ARG A 117 11.79 -19.84 -4.21
CA ARG A 117 10.91 -20.68 -5.04
C ARG A 117 11.73 -21.56 -5.98
N PHE A 118 12.74 -20.99 -6.63
CA PHE A 118 13.65 -21.73 -7.50
C PHE A 118 14.41 -22.80 -6.74
N LYS A 119 14.97 -22.49 -5.58
CA LYS A 119 15.64 -23.45 -4.69
C LYS A 119 14.72 -24.58 -4.29
N SER A 120 13.51 -24.30 -3.87
CA SER A 120 12.51 -25.31 -3.48
C SER A 120 12.17 -26.26 -4.62
N MET A 121 12.00 -25.72 -5.82
CA MET A 121 11.76 -26.55 -7.02
C MET A 121 12.95 -27.45 -7.33
N LYS A 122 14.16 -26.92 -7.27
CA LYS A 122 15.40 -27.67 -7.51
C LYS A 122 15.56 -28.80 -6.49
N GLU A 123 15.28 -28.54 -5.22
CA GLU A 123 15.32 -29.54 -4.15
C GLU A 123 14.27 -30.63 -4.36
N LYS A 124 13.05 -30.27 -4.75
CA LYS A 124 11.99 -31.23 -5.06
C LYS A 124 12.37 -32.13 -6.24
N MET A 125 12.93 -31.57 -7.28
CA MET A 125 13.36 -32.36 -8.45
C MET A 125 14.49 -33.29 -8.10
N THR A 126 15.44 -32.89 -7.27
CA THR A 126 16.52 -33.75 -6.79
C THR A 126 15.97 -34.91 -5.94
N ALA A 127 15.03 -34.61 -5.05
CA ALA A 127 14.38 -35.64 -4.23
C ALA A 127 13.63 -36.66 -5.07
N LEU A 128 12.92 -36.22 -6.12
CA LEU A 128 12.22 -37.09 -7.05
C LEU A 128 13.19 -37.99 -7.83
N LYS A 129 14.31 -37.45 -8.27
CA LYS A 129 15.36 -38.25 -8.94
C LYS A 129 15.95 -39.30 -8.01
N ARG A 130 16.21 -38.98 -6.74
CA ARG A 130 16.69 -39.93 -5.74
C ARG A 130 15.68 -41.03 -5.48
N ARG A 131 14.38 -40.72 -5.37
CA ARG A 131 13.32 -41.71 -5.25
C ARG A 131 13.26 -42.64 -6.43
N HIS A 132 13.41 -42.10 -7.64
CA HIS A 132 13.36 -42.88 -8.86
C HIS A 132 14.52 -43.89 -8.95
N HIS A 133 15.71 -43.52 -8.49
CA HIS A 133 16.87 -44.39 -8.41
C HIS A 133 16.81 -45.37 -7.24
N GLY A 134 16.11 -45.03 -6.16
CA GLY A 134 15.96 -45.86 -4.97
C GLY A 134 14.91 -46.96 -5.07
N SER A 135 14.09 -46.96 -6.12
CA SER A 135 13.00 -47.92 -6.31
C SER A 135 13.38 -49.12 -7.21
N ILE A 136 14.66 -49.31 -7.48
CA ILE A 136 15.14 -50.43 -8.26
C ILE A 136 15.48 -51.62 -7.34
#